data_f58e222a1bdc5e26efa81d65bbdf00c6
#
_entry.id   f58e222a1bdc5e26efa81d65bbdf00c6
#
_cell.length_a   1.000
_cell.length_b   1.000
_cell.length_c   1.000
_cell.angle_alpha   90.00
_cell.angle_beta   90.00
_cell.angle_gamma   90.00
#
_symmetry.space_group_name_H-M   'P 1'
#
loop_
_entity.id
_entity.type
_entity.pdbx_description
1 polymer ?
#
loop_
_entity_poly.entity_id
_entity_poly.type
_entity_poly.pdbx_seq_one_letter_code
_entity_poly.pdbx_strand_id
1 'polypeptide(L)' 'MSKKPRVTFKMLRIAEDDWQIAADYPGTETRYIKGLKSKADVDDWLQGSRRIDWLRSQGFAK' A
#
# COMPACT_ATOMS: atom_id res chain seq x y z
N MET A 1 -13.21 -22.31 8.35
CA MET A 1 -12.77 -21.10 9.04
C MET A 1 -12.57 -19.98 8.04
N SER A 2 -13.24 -18.90 8.24
CA SER A 2 -13.16 -17.78 7.32
C SER A 2 -12.12 -16.77 7.80
N LYS A 3 -11.32 -16.28 6.87
CA LYS A 3 -10.37 -15.21 7.14
C LYS A 3 -10.97 -13.91 6.62
N LYS A 4 -10.81 -12.86 7.39
CA LYS A 4 -11.23 -11.56 6.93
C LYS A 4 -10.33 -11.13 5.78
N PRO A 5 -10.90 -10.56 4.70
CA PRO A 5 -10.07 -10.00 3.63
C PRO A 5 -9.18 -8.90 4.19
N ARG A 6 -7.96 -8.84 3.71
CA ARG A 6 -7.04 -7.81 4.12
C ARG A 6 -6.20 -7.37 2.93
N VAL A 7 -5.81 -6.12 2.98
CA VAL A 7 -4.98 -5.55 1.93
C VAL A 7 -3.55 -6.07 2.08
N THR A 8 -2.99 -6.52 0.98
CA THR A 8 -1.60 -6.98 0.91
C THR A 8 -0.79 -5.91 0.20
N PHE A 9 0.34 -5.54 0.78
CA PHE A 9 1.20 -4.51 0.20
C PHE A 9 2.47 -5.14 -0.33
N LYS A 10 2.87 -4.75 -1.56
CA LYS A 10 4.12 -5.18 -2.17
C LYS A 10 4.91 -3.96 -2.59
N MET A 11 6.21 -3.98 -2.33
CA MET A 11 7.10 -2.95 -2.82
C MET A 11 7.43 -3.20 -4.28
N LEU A 12 7.36 -2.15 -5.09
CA LEU A 12 7.75 -2.20 -6.49
C LEU A 12 8.78 -1.11 -6.76
N ARG A 13 9.92 -1.50 -7.28
CA ARG A 13 10.92 -0.54 -7.71
C ARG A 13 10.75 -0.31 -9.20
N ILE A 14 10.35 0.90 -9.55
CA ILE A 14 10.13 1.27 -10.95
C ILE A 14 11.42 1.82 -11.54
N ALA A 15 12.12 2.66 -10.79
CA ALA A 15 13.38 3.25 -11.17
C ALA A 15 14.18 3.56 -9.93
N GLU A 16 15.38 4.10 -10.09
CA GLU A 16 16.26 4.38 -8.97
C GLU A 16 15.62 5.27 -7.92
N ASP A 17 14.90 6.30 -8.37
CA ASP A 17 14.23 7.26 -7.48
C ASP A 17 12.72 7.15 -7.56
N ASP A 18 12.22 6.02 -8.02
CA ASP A 18 10.78 5.87 -8.22
C ASP A 18 10.34 4.52 -7.68
N TRP A 19 9.68 4.55 -6.56
CA TRP A 19 9.14 3.36 -5.91
C TRP A 19 7.63 3.46 -5.81
N GLN A 20 6.98 2.32 -5.82
CA GLN A 20 5.53 2.25 -5.66
C GLN A 20 5.21 1.12 -4.70
N ILE A 21 4.00 1.19 -4.14
CA ILE A 21 3.46 0.10 -3.33
C ILE A 21 2.21 -0.39 -4.04
N ALA A 22 2.16 -1.68 -4.32
CA ALA A 22 0.96 -2.29 -4.88
C ALA A 22 0.11 -2.80 -3.71
N ALA A 23 -1.09 -2.29 -3.61
CA ALA A 23 -2.06 -2.70 -2.59
C ALA A 23 -3.10 -3.59 -3.24
N ASP A 24 -3.13 -4.84 -2.83
CA ASP A 24 -4.03 -5.83 -3.39
C ASP A 24 -5.07 -6.22 -2.34
N TYR A 25 -6.33 -6.05 -2.68
CA TYR A 25 -7.44 -6.39 -1.81
C TYR A 25 -8.35 -7.36 -2.54
N PRO A 26 -8.69 -8.51 -1.92
CA PRO A 26 -9.52 -9.51 -2.58
C PRO A 26 -10.86 -8.92 -3.06
N GLY A 27 -11.20 -9.18 -4.30
CA GLY A 27 -12.45 -8.71 -4.89
C GLY A 27 -12.39 -7.32 -5.50
N THR A 28 -11.24 -6.65 -5.46
CA THR A 28 -11.07 -5.33 -6.06
C THR A 28 -9.81 -5.31 -6.90
N GLU A 29 -9.68 -4.27 -7.72
CA GLU A 29 -8.49 -4.07 -8.52
C GLU A 29 -7.31 -3.67 -7.63
N THR A 30 -6.11 -4.07 -8.05
CA THR A 30 -4.90 -3.65 -7.37
C THR A 30 -4.74 -2.14 -7.48
N ARG A 31 -4.44 -1.51 -6.38
CA ARG A 31 -4.21 -0.06 -6.33
C ARG A 31 -2.74 0.20 -6.08
N TYR A 32 -2.27 1.34 -6.55
CA TYR A 32 -0.85 1.68 -6.47
C TYR A 32 -0.67 2.98 -5.72
N ILE A 33 0.26 2.97 -4.78
CA ILE A 33 0.66 4.17 -4.06
C ILE A 33 1.95 4.66 -4.71
N LYS A 34 1.89 5.84 -5.31
CA LYS A 34 3.01 6.43 -6.05
C LYS A 34 3.60 7.60 -5.28
N GLY A 35 4.68 8.14 -5.79
CA GLY A 35 5.32 9.30 -5.19
C GLY A 35 6.36 8.97 -4.15
N LEU A 36 6.72 7.69 -4.03
CA LEU A 36 7.77 7.25 -3.13
C LEU A 36 9.10 7.29 -3.85
N LYS A 37 10.11 7.85 -3.24
CA LYS A 37 11.40 8.10 -3.91
C LYS A 37 12.48 7.09 -3.53
N SER A 38 12.28 6.35 -2.45
CA SER A 38 13.29 5.42 -1.99
C SER A 38 12.64 4.30 -1.20
N LYS A 39 13.42 3.28 -0.91
CA LYS A 39 12.95 2.19 -0.06
C LYS A 39 12.62 2.70 1.33
N ALA A 40 13.37 3.67 1.83
CA ALA A 40 13.09 4.26 3.13
C ALA A 40 11.73 4.93 3.15
N ASP A 41 11.35 5.61 2.06
CA ASP A 41 10.03 6.20 1.94
C ASP A 41 8.94 5.12 1.95
N VAL A 42 9.18 4.01 1.27
CA VAL A 42 8.24 2.88 1.27
C VAL A 42 8.06 2.34 2.68
N ASP A 43 9.15 2.08 3.37
CA ASP A 43 9.10 1.55 4.73
C ASP A 43 8.38 2.52 5.67
N ASP A 44 8.69 3.81 5.55
CA ASP A 44 8.06 4.83 6.37
C ASP A 44 6.55 4.88 6.12
N TRP A 45 6.14 4.78 4.87
CA TRP A 45 4.73 4.76 4.53
C TRP A 45 4.03 3.55 5.12
N LEU A 46 4.65 2.38 5.04
CA LEU A 46 4.06 1.14 5.53
C LEU A 46 3.97 1.08 7.06
N GLN A 47 4.94 1.69 7.76
CA GLN A 47 4.99 1.64 9.21
C GLN A 47 4.29 2.83 9.87
N GLY A 48 4.08 3.90 9.11
CA GLY A 48 3.49 5.11 9.66
C GLY A 48 1.97 5.14 9.56
N SER A 49 1.40 6.24 10.03
CA SER A 49 -0.05 6.44 10.00
C SER A 49 -0.58 6.66 8.58
N ARG A 50 0.30 6.98 7.62
CA ARG A 50 -0.13 7.23 6.25
C ARG A 50 -0.80 6.00 5.64
N ARG A 51 -0.36 4.80 6.00
CA ARG A 51 -1.00 3.58 5.54
C ARG A 51 -2.44 3.50 6.02
N ILE A 52 -2.67 3.80 7.28
CA ILE A 52 -4.00 3.76 7.86
C ILE A 52 -4.89 4.82 7.23
N ASP A 53 -4.38 6.03 7.05
CA ASP A 53 -5.13 7.10 6.41
C ASP A 53 -5.52 6.72 4.99
N TRP A 54 -4.59 6.10 4.27
CA TRP A 54 -4.86 5.66 2.91
C TRP A 54 -5.95 4.58 2.89
N LEU A 55 -5.87 3.61 3.80
CA LEU A 55 -6.86 2.55 3.88
C LEU A 55 -8.25 3.11 4.17
N ARG A 56 -8.33 4.12 5.03
CA ARG A 56 -9.61 4.77 5.31
C ARG A 56 -10.15 5.51 4.11
N SER A 57 -9.28 6.19 3.39
CA SER A 57 -9.72 6.95 2.20
C SER A 57 -10.20 6.02 1.09
N GLN A 58 -9.71 4.80 1.05
CA GLN A 58 -10.15 3.80 0.08
C GLN A 58 -11.35 2.98 0.56
N GLY A 59 -11.74 3.14 1.82
CA GLY A 59 -12.85 2.39 2.37
C GLY A 59 -12.49 0.98 2.82
N PHE A 60 -11.22 0.66 2.93
CA PHE A 60 -10.75 -0.67 3.34
C PHE A 60 -10.65 -0.81 4.86
N ALA A 61 -10.57 0.30 5.58
CA ALA A 61 -10.50 0.31 7.03
C ALA A 61 -11.64 1.15 7.59
N LYS A 62 -12.17 0.71 8.72
CA LYS A 62 -13.27 1.42 9.39
C LYS A 62 -12.79 2.03 10.68
#